data_662533cdb45795b93286153204eb6d00
#
_entry.id   662533cdb45795b93286153204eb6d00
#
_cell.length_a   1.000
_cell.length_b   1.000
_cell.length_c   1.000
_cell.angle_alpha   90.00
_cell.angle_beta   90.00
_cell.angle_gamma   90.00
#
_symmetry.space_group_name_H-M   'P 1'
#
loop_
_entity.id
_entity.type
_entity.pdbx_description
1 polymer ?
#
loop_
_entity_poly.entity_id
_entity_poly.type
_entity_poly.pdbx_seq_one_letter_code
_entity_poly.pdbx_strand_id
1 'polypeptide(L)'
;MTEALIITGFLLLLIILQYKEQRKIELAAKSSGVKKLITVGLAALLLTIFWSNHLADQIKLVVFAILILLFGFMKEGFSKDHLIKLGVLEGDFHKFKKIQIEELSNQTQFVSFYKSKNNRLSLVFDATQKELIAYFEKNDLHDRIVIGEENE
;
A
#
# COMPACT_ATOMS: atom_id res chain seq x y z
N MET A 1 -5.61 -17.50 27.76
CA MET A 1 -5.88 -16.03 27.89
C MET A 1 -4.63 -15.16 27.69
N THR A 2 -3.53 -15.43 28.37
CA THR A 2 -2.29 -14.62 28.23
C THR A 2 -1.78 -14.54 26.81
N GLU A 3 -1.73 -15.67 26.10
CA GLU A 3 -1.32 -15.73 24.69
C GLU A 3 -2.22 -14.88 23.78
N ALA A 4 -3.55 -14.98 23.98
CA ALA A 4 -4.52 -14.19 23.22
C ALA A 4 -4.33 -12.67 23.44
N LEU A 5 -4.02 -12.26 24.67
CA LEU A 5 -3.74 -10.86 25.00
C LEU A 5 -2.45 -10.35 24.36
N ILE A 6 -1.39 -11.16 24.34
CA ILE A 6 -0.12 -10.81 23.70
C ILE A 6 -0.30 -10.64 22.20
N ILE A 7 -0.96 -11.60 21.52
CA ILE A 7 -1.22 -11.55 20.08
C ILE A 7 -2.11 -10.34 19.75
N THR A 8 -3.18 -10.15 20.50
CA THR A 8 -4.09 -9.01 20.32
C THR A 8 -3.37 -7.68 20.48
N GLY A 9 -2.54 -7.54 21.53
CA GLY A 9 -1.73 -6.35 21.79
C GLY A 9 -0.75 -6.05 20.65
N PHE A 10 -0.07 -7.08 20.14
CA PHE A 10 0.83 -6.95 18.99
C PHE A 10 0.10 -6.53 17.72
N LEU A 11 -1.06 -7.14 17.43
CA LEU A 11 -1.87 -6.78 16.27
C LEU A 11 -2.41 -5.35 16.35
N LEU A 12 -2.85 -4.92 17.53
CA LEU A 12 -3.27 -3.53 17.76
C LEU A 12 -2.12 -2.54 17.54
N LEU A 13 -0.91 -2.89 17.99
CA LEU A 13 0.28 -2.08 17.73
C LEU A 13 0.53 -1.93 16.22
N LEU A 14 0.46 -3.03 15.45
CA LEU A 14 0.58 -2.98 14.00
C LEU A 14 -0.47 -2.08 13.35
N ILE A 15 -1.72 -2.17 13.80
CA ILE A 15 -2.82 -1.32 13.32
C ILE A 15 -2.51 0.16 13.56
N ILE A 16 -2.04 0.50 14.74
CA ILE A 16 -1.68 1.89 15.09
C ILE A 16 -0.53 2.40 14.22
N LEU A 17 0.51 1.59 14.02
CA LEU A 17 1.65 1.95 13.15
C LEU A 17 1.20 2.17 11.72
N GLN A 18 0.37 1.28 11.18
CA GLN A 18 -0.18 1.40 9.84
C GLN A 18 -1.06 2.66 9.69
N TYR A 19 -1.88 2.96 10.68
CA TYR A 19 -2.71 4.16 10.65
C TYR A 19 -1.87 5.44 10.65
N LYS A 20 -0.76 5.47 11.38
CA LYS A 20 0.19 6.59 11.35
C LYS A 20 0.80 6.78 9.95
N GLU A 21 1.19 5.70 9.29
CA GLU A 21 1.73 5.76 7.92
C GLU A 21 0.69 6.28 6.92
N GLN A 22 -0.58 5.86 7.07
CA GLN A 22 -1.67 6.35 6.22
C GLN A 22 -1.85 7.87 6.25
N ARG A 23 -1.62 8.49 7.41
CA ARG A 23 -1.73 9.95 7.57
C ARG A 23 -0.63 10.74 6.87
N LYS A 24 0.48 10.09 6.51
CA LYS A 24 1.61 10.72 5.83
C LYS A 24 1.43 10.81 4.31
N ILE A 25 0.40 10.16 3.76
CA ILE A 25 0.17 10.15 2.31
C ILE A 25 -0.27 11.54 1.84
N GLU A 26 0.54 12.15 0.99
CA GLU A 26 0.24 13.43 0.33
C GLU A 26 -0.45 13.21 -1.02
N LEU A 27 0.00 12.24 -1.80
CA LEU A 27 -0.58 11.85 -3.08
C LEU A 27 -0.98 10.38 -3.04
N ALA A 28 -2.29 10.11 -3.03
CA ALA A 28 -2.83 8.77 -2.95
C ALA A 28 -2.92 8.12 -4.34
N ALA A 29 -2.54 6.83 -4.42
CA ALA A 29 -2.78 6.01 -5.58
C ALA A 29 -4.26 5.65 -5.73
N LYS A 30 -4.66 5.26 -6.95
CA LYS A 30 -6.00 4.77 -7.22
C LYS A 30 -6.28 3.50 -6.42
N SER A 31 -7.35 3.50 -5.64
CA SER A 31 -7.75 2.32 -4.89
C SER A 31 -8.46 1.31 -5.78
N SER A 32 -8.09 0.03 -5.67
CA SER A 32 -8.75 -1.05 -6.41
C SER A 32 -10.01 -1.51 -5.68
N GLY A 33 -11.17 -1.43 -6.35
CA GLY A 33 -12.43 -2.01 -5.84
C GLY A 33 -12.35 -3.52 -5.67
N VAL A 34 -11.62 -4.20 -6.56
CA VAL A 34 -11.38 -5.65 -6.51
C VAL A 34 -10.61 -6.04 -5.25
N LYS A 35 -9.58 -5.28 -4.89
CA LYS A 35 -8.82 -5.50 -3.65
C LYS A 35 -9.73 -5.42 -2.41
N LYS A 36 -10.61 -4.43 -2.36
CA LYS A 36 -11.58 -4.26 -1.26
C LYS A 36 -12.57 -5.42 -1.20
N LEU A 37 -13.09 -5.85 -2.33
CA LEU A 37 -14.01 -6.97 -2.41
C LEU A 37 -13.36 -8.28 -1.95
N ILE A 38 -12.15 -8.56 -2.39
CA ILE A 38 -11.39 -9.75 -1.98
C ILE A 38 -11.13 -9.75 -0.47
N THR A 39 -10.74 -8.62 0.11
CA THR A 39 -10.46 -8.55 1.55
C THR A 39 -11.72 -8.70 2.40
N VAL A 40 -12.85 -8.17 1.97
CA VAL A 40 -14.13 -8.37 2.64
C VAL A 40 -14.54 -9.84 2.57
N GLY A 41 -14.44 -10.46 1.39
CA GLY A 41 -14.71 -11.89 1.21
C GLY A 41 -13.80 -12.78 2.07
N LEU A 42 -12.51 -12.47 2.12
CA LEU A 42 -11.53 -13.21 2.91
C LEU A 42 -11.79 -13.07 4.41
N ALA A 43 -12.11 -11.88 4.90
CA ALA A 43 -12.46 -11.66 6.30
C ALA A 43 -13.74 -12.41 6.70
N ALA A 44 -14.77 -12.38 5.84
CA ALA A 44 -16.01 -13.14 6.06
C ALA A 44 -15.78 -14.65 6.07
N LEU A 45 -15.00 -15.17 5.13
CA LEU A 45 -14.59 -16.58 5.08
C LEU A 45 -13.84 -16.99 6.35
N LEU A 46 -12.88 -16.20 6.79
CA LEU A 46 -12.13 -16.44 8.01
C LEU A 46 -13.05 -16.58 9.23
N LEU A 47 -13.99 -15.64 9.38
CA LEU A 47 -14.94 -15.65 10.50
C LEU A 47 -15.90 -16.84 10.44
N THR A 48 -16.34 -17.24 9.26
CA THR A 48 -17.32 -18.35 9.12
C THR A 48 -16.69 -19.73 9.29
N ILE A 49 -15.49 -19.95 8.73
CA ILE A 49 -14.83 -21.26 8.74
C ILE A 49 -14.17 -21.56 10.09
N PHE A 50 -13.51 -20.55 10.67
CA PHE A 50 -12.69 -20.72 11.88
C PHE A 50 -13.37 -20.27 13.16
N TRP A 51 -14.69 -20.05 13.12
CA TRP A 51 -15.41 -19.64 14.32
C TRP A 51 -15.28 -20.70 15.42
N SER A 52 -14.69 -20.29 16.54
CA SER A 52 -14.44 -21.17 17.70
C SER A 52 -15.45 -20.93 18.81
N ASN A 53 -15.68 -21.96 19.64
CA ASN A 53 -16.51 -21.82 20.84
C ASN A 53 -15.75 -21.22 22.04
N HIS A 54 -14.43 -21.03 21.90
CA HIS A 54 -13.59 -20.45 22.94
C HIS A 54 -13.45 -18.93 22.77
N LEU A 55 -13.76 -18.15 23.79
CA LEU A 55 -13.75 -16.70 23.75
C LEU A 55 -12.38 -16.14 23.34
N ALA A 56 -11.27 -16.73 23.83
CA ALA A 56 -9.93 -16.32 23.49
C ALA A 56 -9.64 -16.44 21.98
N ASP A 57 -10.12 -17.49 21.34
CA ASP A 57 -9.93 -17.73 19.92
C ASP A 57 -10.84 -16.82 19.07
N GLN A 58 -12.04 -16.56 19.55
CA GLN A 58 -12.95 -15.59 18.92
C GLN A 58 -12.33 -14.19 18.87
N ILE A 59 -11.73 -13.75 19.98
CA ILE A 59 -11.05 -12.44 20.05
C ILE A 59 -9.91 -12.37 19.02
N LYS A 60 -9.02 -13.37 19.00
CA LYS A 60 -7.94 -13.44 18.02
C LYS A 60 -8.49 -13.38 16.58
N LEU A 61 -9.50 -14.16 16.28
CA LEU A 61 -10.10 -14.27 14.97
C LEU A 61 -10.71 -12.94 14.48
N VAL A 62 -11.45 -12.27 15.37
CA VAL A 62 -12.02 -10.94 15.06
C VAL A 62 -10.94 -9.91 14.80
N VAL A 63 -9.87 -9.89 15.61
CA VAL A 63 -8.75 -8.96 15.41
C VAL A 63 -8.03 -9.24 14.09
N PHE A 64 -7.83 -10.50 13.71
CA PHE A 64 -7.29 -10.87 12.40
C PHE A 64 -8.19 -10.41 11.24
N ALA A 65 -9.50 -10.60 11.36
CA ALA A 65 -10.46 -10.16 10.35
C ALA A 65 -10.40 -8.62 10.17
N ILE A 66 -10.34 -7.88 11.28
CA ILE A 66 -10.18 -6.42 11.25
C ILE A 66 -8.87 -6.03 10.56
N LEU A 67 -7.77 -6.72 10.84
CA LEU A 67 -6.48 -6.46 10.21
C LEU A 67 -6.53 -6.69 8.69
N ILE A 68 -7.16 -7.78 8.25
CA ILE A 68 -7.36 -8.06 6.81
C ILE A 68 -8.19 -6.94 6.15
N LEU A 69 -9.28 -6.51 6.78
CA LEU A 69 -10.10 -5.42 6.26
C LEU A 69 -9.29 -4.11 6.16
N LEU A 70 -8.54 -3.77 7.20
CA LEU A 70 -7.68 -2.60 7.17
C LEU A 70 -6.71 -2.63 6.00
N PHE A 71 -6.03 -3.74 5.76
CA PHE A 71 -5.12 -3.89 4.63
C PHE A 71 -5.82 -3.70 3.27
N GLY A 72 -7.08 -4.14 3.14
CA GLY A 72 -7.86 -3.94 1.93
C GLY A 72 -8.28 -2.50 1.69
N PHE A 73 -8.55 -1.77 2.75
CA PHE A 73 -8.99 -0.37 2.69
C PHE A 73 -7.86 0.66 2.82
N MET A 74 -6.66 0.22 3.13
CA MET A 74 -5.49 1.10 3.18
C MET A 74 -5.20 1.70 1.83
N LYS A 75 -4.92 3.00 1.84
CA LYS A 75 -4.43 3.74 0.68
C LYS A 75 -2.93 3.49 0.51
N GLU A 76 -2.53 3.39 -0.73
CA GLU A 76 -1.14 3.41 -1.15
C GLU A 76 -0.85 4.76 -1.81
N GLY A 77 0.38 5.19 -1.88
CA GLY A 77 0.73 6.45 -2.49
C GLY A 77 2.06 7.01 -2.05
N PHE A 78 2.22 8.32 -2.18
CA PHE A 78 3.43 9.01 -1.83
C PHE A 78 3.27 9.84 -0.57
N SER A 79 4.21 9.70 0.36
CA SER A 79 4.47 10.67 1.39
C SER A 79 5.56 11.64 0.92
N LYS A 80 6.01 12.53 1.80
CA LYS A 80 6.98 13.59 1.48
C LYS A 80 8.22 13.09 0.72
N ASP A 81 8.76 11.94 1.10
CA ASP A 81 10.01 11.37 0.56
C ASP A 81 9.97 9.83 0.43
N HIS A 82 8.80 9.23 0.67
CA HIS A 82 8.62 7.79 0.74
C HIS A 82 7.45 7.31 -0.11
N LEU A 83 7.62 6.13 -0.71
CA LEU A 83 6.54 5.35 -1.29
C LEU A 83 5.87 4.52 -0.18
N ILE A 84 4.57 4.69 0.00
CA ILE A 84 3.77 3.90 0.94
C ILE A 84 2.98 2.87 0.15
N LYS A 85 3.37 1.62 0.26
CA LYS A 85 2.71 0.48 -0.37
C LYS A 85 2.71 -0.71 0.58
N LEU A 86 1.62 -1.48 0.56
CA LEU A 86 1.52 -2.70 1.36
C LEU A 86 2.65 -3.69 1.04
N GLY A 87 3.32 -4.17 2.08
CA GLY A 87 4.45 -5.10 1.96
C GLY A 87 5.79 -4.44 1.65
N VAL A 88 5.86 -3.12 1.51
CA VAL A 88 7.11 -2.38 1.31
C VAL A 88 7.56 -1.77 2.63
N LEU A 89 8.68 -2.26 3.17
CA LEU A 89 9.26 -1.75 4.41
C LEU A 89 10.15 -0.52 4.17
N GLU A 90 10.81 -0.47 3.04
CA GLU A 90 11.72 0.60 2.65
C GLU A 90 11.24 1.27 1.36
N GLY A 91 10.45 2.30 1.51
CA GLY A 91 9.89 3.07 0.40
C GLY A 91 10.61 4.38 0.10
N ASP A 92 11.80 4.62 0.63
CA ASP A 92 12.57 5.84 0.38
C ASP A 92 12.82 6.02 -1.13
N PHE A 93 12.42 7.17 -1.68
CA PHE A 93 12.57 7.48 -3.10
C PHE A 93 14.02 7.45 -3.58
N HIS A 94 14.97 7.81 -2.73
CA HIS A 94 16.39 7.81 -3.07
C HIS A 94 16.97 6.42 -3.32
N LYS A 95 16.29 5.36 -2.86
CA LYS A 95 16.66 3.97 -3.12
C LYS A 95 16.22 3.45 -4.49
N PHE A 96 15.35 4.17 -5.17
CA PHE A 96 14.93 3.84 -6.53
C PHE A 96 15.88 4.47 -7.55
N LYS A 97 16.37 3.67 -8.48
CA LYS A 97 17.28 4.12 -9.55
C LYS A 97 16.55 4.77 -10.71
N LYS A 98 15.31 4.33 -10.96
CA LYS A 98 14.50 4.76 -12.10
C LYS A 98 13.03 4.83 -11.69
N ILE A 99 12.36 5.87 -12.13
CA ILE A 99 10.92 6.07 -11.99
C ILE A 99 10.36 6.22 -13.39
N GLN A 100 9.55 5.25 -13.84
CA GLN A 100 8.93 5.25 -15.15
C GLN A 100 7.46 5.65 -15.02
N ILE A 101 7.04 6.62 -15.82
CA ILE A 101 5.66 7.10 -15.88
C ILE A 101 5.09 6.76 -17.26
N GLU A 102 4.05 5.93 -17.27
CA GLU A 102 3.30 5.55 -18.46
C GLU A 102 1.88 6.12 -18.40
N GLU A 103 1.45 6.76 -19.47
CA GLU A 103 0.09 7.29 -19.55
C GLU A 103 -0.88 6.17 -19.93
N LEU A 104 -1.85 5.88 -19.04
CA LEU A 104 -2.95 4.95 -19.33
C LEU A 104 -4.16 5.69 -19.94
N SER A 105 -4.41 6.91 -19.47
CA SER A 105 -5.41 7.84 -19.99
C SER A 105 -5.04 9.28 -19.61
N ASN A 106 -5.75 10.27 -20.14
CA ASN A 106 -5.44 11.69 -19.90
C ASN A 106 -5.29 12.07 -18.41
N GLN A 107 -5.94 11.32 -17.50
CA GLN A 107 -5.94 11.58 -16.06
C GLN A 107 -5.48 10.38 -15.22
N THR A 108 -4.98 9.33 -15.85
CA THR A 108 -4.54 8.11 -15.17
C THR A 108 -3.15 7.73 -15.63
N GLN A 109 -2.21 7.65 -14.69
CA GLN A 109 -0.82 7.32 -14.93
C GLN A 109 -0.44 6.02 -14.21
N PHE A 110 0.34 5.18 -14.89
CA PHE A 110 0.97 4.02 -14.30
C PHE A 110 2.42 4.35 -13.97
N VAL A 111 2.78 4.27 -12.70
CA VAL A 111 4.12 4.63 -12.24
C VAL A 111 4.84 3.40 -11.72
N SER A 112 6.01 3.13 -12.28
CA SER A 112 6.87 2.01 -11.91
C SER A 112 8.17 2.51 -11.30
N PHE A 113 8.50 1.99 -10.12
CA PHE A 113 9.71 2.30 -9.37
C PHE A 113 10.67 1.13 -9.45
N TYR A 114 11.86 1.36 -9.97
CA TYR A 114 12.88 0.32 -10.14
C TYR A 114 14.01 0.50 -9.11
N LYS A 115 14.19 -0.49 -8.23
CA LYS A 115 15.40 -0.62 -7.38
C LYS A 115 16.53 -1.26 -8.14
N SER A 116 16.20 -2.23 -9.00
CA SER A 116 17.12 -2.93 -9.91
C SER A 116 16.36 -3.36 -11.15
N LYS A 117 17.06 -3.93 -12.16
CA LYS A 117 16.43 -4.41 -13.40
C LYS A 117 15.25 -5.35 -13.15
N ASN A 118 15.33 -6.20 -12.13
CA ASN A 118 14.31 -7.22 -11.83
C ASN A 118 13.45 -6.88 -10.60
N ASN A 119 13.68 -5.77 -9.92
CA ASN A 119 12.94 -5.37 -8.72
C ASN A 119 12.19 -4.07 -8.97
N ARG A 120 10.91 -4.19 -9.24
CA ARG A 120 10.00 -3.12 -9.61
C ARG A 120 8.77 -3.09 -8.69
N LEU A 121 8.37 -1.90 -8.30
CA LEU A 121 7.11 -1.63 -7.63
C LEU A 121 6.26 -0.73 -8.52
N SER A 122 4.96 -0.99 -8.63
CA SER A 122 4.08 -0.22 -9.51
C SER A 122 2.83 0.24 -8.78
N LEU A 123 2.40 1.46 -9.09
CA LEU A 123 1.15 2.06 -8.61
C LEU A 123 0.44 2.78 -9.75
N VAL A 124 -0.88 2.88 -9.65
CA VAL A 124 -1.71 3.66 -10.58
C VAL A 124 -2.22 4.90 -9.85
N PHE A 125 -2.10 6.06 -10.49
CA PHE A 125 -2.54 7.34 -9.96
C PHE A 125 -3.58 7.98 -10.85
N ASP A 126 -4.64 8.53 -10.26
CA ASP A 126 -5.59 9.42 -10.93
C ASP A 126 -5.07 10.85 -10.87
N ALA A 127 -3.99 11.11 -11.59
CA ALA A 127 -3.33 12.40 -11.70
C ALA A 127 -2.79 12.60 -13.10
N THR A 128 -2.56 13.85 -13.50
CA THR A 128 -1.93 14.15 -14.77
C THR A 128 -0.42 13.88 -14.70
N GLN A 129 0.20 13.61 -15.85
CA GLN A 129 1.65 13.42 -15.94
C GLN A 129 2.41 14.63 -15.38
N LYS A 130 1.92 15.85 -15.63
CA LYS A 130 2.52 17.09 -15.13
C LYS A 130 2.51 17.17 -13.60
N GLU A 131 1.42 16.76 -12.98
CA GLU A 131 1.29 16.75 -11.50
C GLU A 131 2.28 15.77 -10.86
N LEU A 132 2.44 14.58 -11.44
CA LEU A 132 3.40 13.59 -10.98
C LEU A 132 4.85 14.06 -11.16
N ILE A 133 5.18 14.62 -12.31
CA ILE A 133 6.52 15.16 -12.59
C ILE A 133 6.84 16.28 -11.59
N ALA A 134 5.92 17.22 -11.38
CA ALA A 134 6.10 18.32 -10.42
C ALA A 134 6.32 17.80 -8.99
N TYR A 135 5.61 16.75 -8.59
CA TYR A 135 5.78 16.12 -7.29
C TYR A 135 7.17 15.49 -7.12
N PHE A 136 7.68 14.79 -8.14
CA PHE A 136 9.01 14.18 -8.10
C PHE A 136 10.13 15.22 -8.20
N GLU A 137 9.95 16.29 -8.97
CA GLU A 137 10.90 17.40 -9.04
C GLU A 137 11.05 18.11 -7.70
N LYS A 138 9.95 18.29 -6.97
CA LYS A 138 9.96 18.84 -5.61
C LYS A 138 10.79 18.00 -4.64
N ASN A 139 10.93 16.70 -4.91
CA ASN A 139 11.70 15.75 -4.10
C ASN A 139 13.10 15.45 -4.67
N ASP A 140 13.63 16.28 -5.57
CA ASP A 140 14.95 16.13 -6.19
C ASP A 140 15.16 14.81 -6.95
N LEU A 141 14.09 14.29 -7.58
CA LEU A 141 14.10 13.03 -8.32
C LEU A 141 14.07 13.22 -9.84
N HIS A 142 14.24 14.43 -10.33
CA HIS A 142 14.15 14.79 -11.76
C HIS A 142 14.99 13.88 -12.66
N ASP A 143 16.23 13.61 -12.28
CA ASP A 143 17.19 12.82 -13.07
C ASP A 143 16.83 11.32 -13.18
N ARG A 144 15.85 10.86 -12.42
CA ARG A 144 15.43 9.46 -12.36
C ARG A 144 14.12 9.18 -13.10
N ILE A 145 13.47 10.23 -13.60
CA ILE A 145 12.18 10.14 -14.28
C ILE A 145 12.38 9.73 -15.74
N VAL A 146 11.68 8.68 -16.15
CA VAL A 146 11.56 8.25 -17.55
C VAL A 146 10.09 8.25 -17.96
N ILE A 147 9.77 8.87 -19.08
CA ILE A 147 8.41 8.99 -19.59
C ILE A 147 8.20 8.03 -20.75
N GLY A 148 7.09 7.28 -20.71
CA GLY A 148 6.71 6.33 -21.74
C GLY A 148 7.34 4.96 -21.61
N GLU A 149 7.07 4.09 -22.56
CA GLU A 149 7.70 2.77 -22.67
C GLU A 149 9.12 2.93 -23.17
N GLU A 150 10.07 2.39 -22.42
CA GLU A 150 11.42 2.23 -22.93
C GLU A 150 11.38 1.01 -23.88
N ASN A 151 11.44 1.26 -25.17
CA ASN A 151 11.67 0.20 -26.14
C ASN A 151 13.08 -0.35 -25.88
N GLU A 152 13.15 -1.55 -25.32
CA GLU A 152 14.40 -2.32 -25.20
C GLU A 152 14.91 -2.73 -26.59
#